data_348a6e40f516aa23aad9c5e839764581
#
_entry.id   348a6e40f516aa23aad9c5e839764581
#
_cell.length_a   1.000
_cell.length_b   1.000
_cell.length_c   1.000
_cell.angle_alpha   90.00
_cell.angle_beta   90.00
_cell.angle_gamma   90.00
#
_symmetry.space_group_name_H-M   'P 1'
#
loop_
_entity.id
_entity.type
_entity.pdbx_description
1 polymer ?
#
loop_
_entity_poly.entity_id
_entity_poly.type
_entity_poly.pdbx_seq_one_letter_code
_entity_poly.pdbx_strand_id
1 'polypeptide(L)'
;VCTVVKEDKSLNGFIKSGHRELIPLAEFRSWLMSIRDNEEFREKKRRNGTVYRDKQGNMGFGPFNWRARKLILQRLLETQQIMGYELITLDELKAIDEIWDQELDLSRRVLVELYEEITGEKLPWYDYKEALIDSETVDELEVLAQQNDVPEELVRNLLLSVYQNKNYSNQKILRDGMDRL
;
A
#
# COMPACT_ATOMS: atom_id res chain seq x y z
N VAL A 1 -11.07 -12.46 1.91
CA VAL A 1 -11.53 -11.86 3.19
C VAL A 1 -12.56 -10.78 2.88
N CYS A 2 -13.83 -11.01 3.27
CA CYS A 2 -14.91 -10.04 3.04
C CYS A 2 -14.91 -8.98 4.16
N THR A 3 -14.79 -7.70 3.79
CA THR A 3 -14.82 -6.57 4.72
C THR A 3 -16.13 -5.78 4.68
N VAL A 4 -17.14 -6.26 3.92
CA VAL A 4 -18.45 -5.59 3.81
C VAL A 4 -19.32 -5.83 5.04
N VAL A 5 -19.28 -7.05 5.57
CA VAL A 5 -20.05 -7.42 6.76
C VAL A 5 -19.23 -7.19 8.04
N LYS A 6 -19.88 -6.68 9.11
CA LYS A 6 -19.19 -6.44 10.39
C LYS A 6 -18.59 -7.69 10.99
N GLU A 7 -19.29 -8.81 10.88
CA GLU A 7 -18.87 -10.10 11.43
C GLU A 7 -18.90 -11.17 10.34
N ASP A 8 -17.85 -11.96 10.22
CA ASP A 8 -17.82 -13.13 9.37
C ASP A 8 -18.34 -14.34 10.15
N LYS A 9 -19.64 -14.57 10.01
CA LYS A 9 -20.31 -15.68 10.74
C LYS A 9 -19.79 -17.05 10.33
N SER A 10 -19.41 -17.22 9.06
CA SER A 10 -18.88 -18.48 8.55
C SER A 10 -17.51 -18.77 9.15
N LEU A 11 -16.59 -17.83 9.10
CA LEU A 11 -15.26 -17.95 9.69
C LEU A 11 -15.34 -18.22 11.21
N ASN A 12 -16.16 -17.44 11.92
CA ASN A 12 -16.40 -17.63 13.33
C ASN A 12 -17.05 -18.99 13.64
N GLY A 13 -17.93 -19.47 12.76
CA GLY A 13 -18.55 -20.79 12.86
C GLY A 13 -17.50 -21.90 12.78
N PHE A 14 -16.58 -21.85 11.83
CA PHE A 14 -15.49 -22.80 11.69
C PHE A 14 -14.57 -22.80 12.93
N ILE A 15 -14.18 -21.62 13.41
CA ILE A 15 -13.36 -21.51 14.63
C ILE A 15 -14.07 -22.14 15.84
N LYS A 16 -15.37 -21.89 16.02
CA LYS A 16 -16.17 -22.49 17.10
C LYS A 16 -16.34 -24.02 16.96
N SER A 17 -16.34 -24.53 15.73
CA SER A 17 -16.40 -25.99 15.47
C SER A 17 -15.04 -26.70 15.60
N GLY A 18 -13.98 -25.97 15.98
CA GLY A 18 -12.68 -26.55 16.28
C GLY A 18 -11.53 -26.15 15.39
N HIS A 19 -11.79 -25.41 14.29
CA HIS A 19 -10.77 -24.93 13.33
C HIS A 19 -10.01 -23.71 13.88
N ARG A 20 -9.23 -23.93 14.94
CA ARG A 20 -8.48 -22.86 15.62
C ARG A 20 -7.35 -22.28 14.76
N GLU A 21 -6.86 -23.01 13.79
CA GLU A 21 -5.88 -22.58 12.79
C GLU A 21 -6.34 -21.36 11.99
N LEU A 22 -7.65 -21.08 11.96
CA LEU A 22 -8.22 -19.91 11.27
C LEU A 22 -8.26 -18.63 12.14
N ILE A 23 -7.86 -18.70 13.41
CA ILE A 23 -7.85 -17.54 14.31
C ILE A 23 -7.00 -16.38 13.74
N PRO A 24 -5.75 -16.58 13.24
CA PRO A 24 -4.94 -15.49 12.70
C PRO A 24 -5.62 -14.78 11.52
N LEU A 25 -6.34 -15.54 10.68
CA LEU A 25 -7.11 -14.96 9.57
C LEU A 25 -8.29 -14.09 10.07
N ALA A 26 -8.96 -14.51 11.14
CA ALA A 26 -10.03 -13.74 11.75
C ALA A 26 -9.51 -12.44 12.40
N GLU A 27 -8.34 -12.50 13.02
CA GLU A 27 -7.65 -11.34 13.59
C GLU A 27 -7.20 -10.36 12.51
N PHE A 28 -6.57 -10.85 11.43
CA PHE A 28 -6.22 -10.03 10.26
C PHE A 28 -7.44 -9.33 9.68
N ARG A 29 -8.54 -10.08 9.47
CA ARG A 29 -9.80 -9.51 8.99
C ARG A 29 -10.35 -8.42 9.92
N SER A 30 -10.37 -8.69 11.22
CA SER A 30 -10.89 -7.75 12.22
C SER A 30 -10.07 -6.46 12.24
N TRP A 31 -8.75 -6.58 12.15
CA TRP A 31 -7.87 -5.44 12.03
C TRP A 31 -8.10 -4.67 10.72
N LEU A 32 -8.20 -5.35 9.56
CA LEU A 32 -8.47 -4.72 8.28
C LEU A 32 -9.80 -3.93 8.31
N MET A 33 -10.80 -4.47 9.01
CA MET A 33 -12.05 -3.75 9.26
C MET A 33 -11.85 -2.48 10.08
N SER A 34 -10.98 -2.50 11.09
CA SER A 34 -10.74 -1.36 11.97
C SER A 34 -10.07 -0.19 11.24
N ILE A 35 -9.21 -0.46 10.26
CA ILE A 35 -8.52 0.57 9.47
C ILE A 35 -9.32 1.03 8.24
N ARG A 36 -10.35 0.28 7.83
CA ARG A 36 -11.13 0.57 6.61
C ARG A 36 -11.74 1.95 6.62
N ASP A 37 -12.29 2.34 7.74
CA ASP A 37 -13.03 3.59 7.92
C ASP A 37 -12.23 4.60 8.77
N ASN A 38 -10.93 4.39 8.94
CA ASN A 38 -10.03 5.30 9.64
C ASN A 38 -9.34 6.22 8.63
N GLU A 39 -9.51 7.53 8.82
CA GLU A 39 -9.01 8.59 7.94
C GLU A 39 -7.47 8.54 7.79
N GLU A 40 -6.75 8.16 8.83
CA GLU A 40 -5.28 8.07 8.83
C GLU A 40 -4.73 7.10 7.76
N PHE A 41 -5.54 6.08 7.40
CA PHE A 41 -5.16 5.04 6.44
C PHE A 41 -5.76 5.25 5.05
N ARG A 42 -6.40 6.39 4.80
CA ARG A 42 -7.17 6.63 3.58
C ARG A 42 -6.69 7.88 2.86
N GLU A 43 -6.69 7.80 1.52
CA GLU A 43 -6.52 8.99 0.70
C GLU A 43 -7.73 9.92 0.84
N LYS A 44 -7.48 11.24 0.80
CA LYS A 44 -8.55 12.24 0.81
C LYS A 44 -9.28 12.33 -0.53
N LYS A 45 -8.60 11.95 -1.62
CA LYS A 45 -9.13 11.98 -2.98
C LYS A 45 -9.46 10.56 -3.44
N ARG A 46 -10.49 10.42 -4.26
CA ARG A 46 -10.77 9.19 -5.01
C ARG A 46 -9.74 9.01 -6.13
N ARG A 47 -9.66 7.80 -6.71
CA ARG A 47 -8.75 7.49 -7.84
C ARG A 47 -8.89 8.44 -9.05
N ASN A 48 -10.06 9.04 -9.24
CA ASN A 48 -10.31 10.04 -10.29
C ASN A 48 -9.92 11.47 -9.88
N GLY A 49 -9.21 11.65 -8.76
CA GLY A 49 -8.76 12.93 -8.24
C GLY A 49 -9.83 13.77 -7.54
N THR A 50 -11.10 13.31 -7.48
CA THR A 50 -12.18 14.07 -6.86
C THR A 50 -12.28 13.81 -5.37
N VAL A 51 -12.64 14.85 -4.60
CA VAL A 51 -13.04 14.74 -3.20
C VAL A 51 -14.54 14.50 -3.16
N TYR A 52 -14.96 13.36 -2.60
CA TYR A 52 -16.37 13.07 -2.42
C TYR A 52 -16.83 13.58 -1.06
N ARG A 53 -17.99 14.26 -1.07
CA ARG A 53 -18.72 14.60 0.16
C ARG A 53 -20.11 13.98 0.08
N ASP A 54 -20.57 13.41 1.20
CA ASP A 54 -21.93 12.92 1.32
C ASP A 54 -22.95 14.10 1.43
N LYS A 55 -24.23 13.76 1.51
CA LYS A 55 -25.29 14.77 1.63
C LYS A 55 -25.23 15.57 2.94
N GLN A 56 -24.54 15.06 3.96
CA GLN A 56 -24.31 15.70 5.25
C GLN A 56 -23.02 16.53 5.27
N GLY A 57 -22.24 16.52 4.18
CA GLY A 57 -20.98 17.25 4.07
C GLY A 57 -19.74 16.48 4.57
N ASN A 58 -19.90 15.23 5.05
CA ASN A 58 -18.79 14.42 5.51
C ASN A 58 -17.94 13.99 4.31
N MET A 59 -16.62 13.99 4.49
CA MET A 59 -15.70 13.49 3.47
C MET A 59 -15.80 11.96 3.35
N GLY A 60 -16.04 11.49 2.14
CA GLY A 60 -15.90 10.07 1.82
C GLY A 60 -14.45 9.73 1.56
N PHE A 61 -14.03 8.58 2.06
CA PHE A 61 -12.65 8.11 1.91
C PHE A 61 -12.31 7.70 0.48
N GLY A 62 -11.10 8.04 0.06
CA GLY A 62 -10.44 7.51 -1.13
C GLY A 62 -9.96 6.06 -0.92
N PRO A 63 -9.04 5.54 -1.74
CA PRO A 63 -8.40 4.25 -1.54
C PRO A 63 -7.53 4.25 -0.27
N PHE A 64 -7.00 3.10 0.13
CA PHE A 64 -5.96 3.04 1.14
C PHE A 64 -4.73 3.81 0.65
N ASN A 65 -4.14 4.62 1.55
CA ASN A 65 -2.91 5.34 1.27
C ASN A 65 -1.70 4.40 1.24
N TRP A 66 -0.54 4.94 0.88
CA TRP A 66 0.69 4.15 0.74
C TRP A 66 1.07 3.40 2.02
N ARG A 67 1.05 4.08 3.15
CA ARG A 67 1.34 3.49 4.46
C ARG A 67 0.41 2.31 4.78
N ALA A 68 -0.88 2.49 4.53
CA ALA A 68 -1.86 1.42 4.77
C ALA A 68 -1.63 0.21 3.85
N ARG A 69 -1.28 0.43 2.58
CA ARG A 69 -1.00 -0.66 1.63
C ARG A 69 0.22 -1.48 2.05
N LYS A 70 1.31 -0.84 2.45
CA LYS A 70 2.49 -1.51 3.02
C LYS A 70 2.09 -2.37 4.22
N LEU A 71 1.38 -1.78 5.18
CA LEU A 71 0.98 -2.45 6.41
C LEU A 71 -0.02 -3.61 6.18
N ILE A 72 -0.92 -3.48 5.20
CA ILE A 72 -1.85 -4.56 4.82
C ILE A 72 -1.09 -5.74 4.25
N LEU A 73 -0.14 -5.51 3.35
CA LEU A 73 0.68 -6.58 2.77
C LEU A 73 1.55 -7.25 3.85
N GLN A 74 2.20 -6.45 4.69
CA GLN A 74 2.99 -6.95 5.81
C GLN A 74 2.18 -7.91 6.67
N ARG A 75 1.04 -7.48 7.19
CA ARG A 75 0.19 -8.32 8.05
C ARG A 75 -0.40 -9.53 7.34
N LEU A 76 -0.67 -9.43 6.02
CA LEU A 76 -1.13 -10.58 5.25
C LEU A 76 -0.05 -11.65 5.18
N LEU A 77 1.21 -11.26 4.88
CA LEU A 77 2.35 -12.17 4.84
C LEU A 77 2.66 -12.78 6.22
N GLU A 78 2.64 -11.98 7.28
CA GLU A 78 2.78 -12.46 8.66
C GLU A 78 1.69 -13.49 9.00
N THR A 79 0.44 -13.21 8.62
CA THR A 79 -0.69 -14.14 8.81
C THR A 79 -0.48 -15.44 8.05
N GLN A 80 -0.02 -15.36 6.80
CA GLN A 80 0.32 -16.51 5.97
C GLN A 80 1.40 -17.37 6.63
N GLN A 81 2.47 -16.77 7.15
CA GLN A 81 3.54 -17.48 7.84
C GLN A 81 3.02 -18.21 9.10
N ILE A 82 2.19 -17.55 9.90
CA ILE A 82 1.61 -18.15 11.11
C ILE A 82 0.71 -19.34 10.75
N MET A 83 -0.08 -19.22 9.69
CA MET A 83 -1.05 -20.24 9.28
C MET A 83 -0.43 -21.41 8.53
N GLY A 84 0.70 -21.18 7.83
CA GLY A 84 1.31 -22.14 6.90
C GLY A 84 0.47 -22.43 5.65
N TYR A 85 -0.49 -21.54 5.31
CA TYR A 85 -1.32 -21.62 4.12
C TYR A 85 -1.05 -20.42 3.22
N GLU A 86 -1.01 -20.64 1.91
CA GLU A 86 -0.91 -19.57 0.93
C GLU A 86 -2.18 -18.70 0.96
N LEU A 87 -2.03 -17.44 1.37
CA LEU A 87 -3.10 -16.42 1.37
C LEU A 87 -2.98 -15.46 0.21
N ILE A 88 -1.80 -15.35 -0.38
CA ILE A 88 -1.50 -14.54 -1.55
C ILE A 88 -0.49 -15.28 -2.42
N THR A 89 -0.77 -15.36 -3.71
CA THR A 89 0.05 -16.06 -4.69
C THR A 89 1.22 -15.20 -5.19
N LEU A 90 2.24 -15.83 -5.77
CA LEU A 90 3.36 -15.11 -6.40
C LEU A 90 2.90 -14.21 -7.55
N ASP A 91 1.89 -14.62 -8.32
CA ASP A 91 1.36 -13.81 -9.42
C ASP A 91 0.64 -12.54 -8.89
N GLU A 92 -0.09 -12.65 -7.78
CA GLU A 92 -0.70 -11.51 -7.12
C GLU A 92 0.35 -10.57 -6.53
N LEU A 93 1.39 -11.10 -5.89
CA LEU A 93 2.52 -10.30 -5.40
C LEU A 93 3.19 -9.54 -6.53
N LYS A 94 3.42 -10.21 -7.67
CA LYS A 94 4.02 -9.58 -8.85
C LYS A 94 3.15 -8.45 -9.40
N ALA A 95 1.84 -8.68 -9.49
CA ALA A 95 0.91 -7.65 -9.95
C ALA A 95 0.86 -6.43 -9.00
N ILE A 96 0.91 -6.67 -7.67
CA ILE A 96 1.00 -5.60 -6.69
C ILE A 96 2.31 -4.82 -6.84
N ASP A 97 3.43 -5.52 -6.98
CA ASP A 97 4.75 -4.95 -7.13
C ASP A 97 4.87 -4.06 -8.37
N GLU A 98 4.35 -4.52 -9.52
CA GLU A 98 4.32 -3.74 -10.76
C GLU A 98 3.48 -2.45 -10.62
N ILE A 99 2.35 -2.51 -9.90
CA ILE A 99 1.52 -1.34 -9.63
C ILE A 99 2.25 -0.37 -8.67
N TRP A 100 2.89 -0.89 -7.64
CA TRP A 100 3.64 -0.07 -6.70
C TRP A 100 4.81 0.64 -7.35
N ASP A 101 5.56 -0.04 -8.21
CA ASP A 101 6.66 0.54 -8.99
C ASP A 101 6.24 1.72 -9.87
N GLN A 102 5.00 1.68 -10.37
CA GLN A 102 4.48 2.70 -11.27
C GLN A 102 3.87 3.89 -10.54
N GLU A 103 3.21 3.65 -9.41
CA GLU A 103 2.34 4.63 -8.78
C GLU A 103 2.83 5.11 -7.41
N LEU A 104 3.60 4.30 -6.67
CA LEU A 104 3.77 4.50 -5.23
C LEU A 104 5.20 4.34 -4.73
N ASP A 105 5.93 3.33 -5.18
CA ASP A 105 7.24 2.97 -4.64
C ASP A 105 8.38 3.63 -5.41
N LEU A 106 8.99 4.64 -4.80
CA LEU A 106 10.15 5.35 -5.36
C LEU A 106 11.41 4.49 -5.36
N SER A 107 11.55 3.59 -4.38
CA SER A 107 12.67 2.66 -4.33
C SER A 107 12.50 1.49 -5.30
N ARG A 108 11.26 1.15 -5.64
CA ARG A 108 10.87 -0.06 -6.39
C ARG A 108 11.29 -1.35 -5.70
N ARG A 109 11.56 -1.30 -4.42
CA ARG A 109 12.08 -2.43 -3.65
C ARG A 109 11.26 -2.78 -2.43
N VAL A 110 10.32 -1.91 -2.04
CA VAL A 110 9.55 -2.07 -0.79
C VAL A 110 8.88 -3.43 -0.70
N LEU A 111 8.24 -3.90 -1.77
CA LEU A 111 7.53 -5.19 -1.73
C LEU A 111 8.52 -6.36 -1.62
N VAL A 112 9.59 -6.38 -2.42
CA VAL A 112 10.54 -7.49 -2.44
C VAL A 112 11.35 -7.56 -1.15
N GLU A 113 11.69 -6.43 -0.54
CA GLU A 113 12.39 -6.34 0.74
C GLU A 113 11.46 -6.76 1.90
N LEU A 114 10.22 -6.29 1.90
CA LEU A 114 9.21 -6.69 2.87
C LEU A 114 8.92 -8.20 2.84
N TYR A 115 8.87 -8.79 1.65
CA TYR A 115 8.68 -10.21 1.49
C TYR A 115 9.87 -11.00 2.06
N GLU A 116 11.11 -10.60 1.74
CA GLU A 116 12.32 -11.22 2.26
C GLU A 116 12.40 -11.10 3.80
N GLU A 117 12.10 -9.92 4.34
CA GLU A 117 12.11 -9.68 5.79
C GLU A 117 11.17 -10.63 6.55
N ILE A 118 9.95 -10.85 6.02
CA ILE A 118 8.94 -11.64 6.72
C ILE A 118 9.12 -13.14 6.48
N THR A 119 9.44 -13.53 5.26
CA THR A 119 9.49 -14.95 4.89
C THR A 119 10.89 -15.57 5.00
N GLY A 120 11.93 -14.75 4.99
CA GLY A 120 13.33 -15.18 4.86
C GLY A 120 13.70 -15.64 3.45
N GLU A 121 12.79 -15.50 2.48
CA GLU A 121 12.97 -15.94 1.11
C GLU A 121 12.94 -14.75 0.14
N LYS A 122 13.69 -14.84 -0.96
CA LYS A 122 13.65 -13.83 -2.02
C LYS A 122 12.62 -14.18 -3.08
N LEU A 123 11.88 -13.16 -3.52
CA LEU A 123 11.03 -13.30 -4.69
C LEU A 123 11.86 -13.56 -5.96
N PRO A 124 11.35 -14.31 -6.94
CA PRO A 124 12.09 -14.67 -8.17
C PRO A 124 12.62 -13.47 -8.97
N TRP A 125 12.03 -12.31 -8.80
CA TRP A 125 12.43 -11.07 -9.49
C TRP A 125 13.19 -10.07 -8.61
N TYR A 126 13.55 -10.44 -7.39
CA TYR A 126 14.25 -9.58 -6.42
C TYR A 126 15.54 -8.96 -7.00
N ASP A 127 16.38 -9.75 -7.63
CA ASP A 127 17.68 -9.32 -8.13
C ASP A 127 17.60 -8.48 -9.43
N TYR A 128 16.44 -8.45 -10.08
CA TYR A 128 16.19 -7.66 -11.29
C TYR A 128 15.59 -6.29 -11.01
N LYS A 129 15.38 -5.94 -9.73
CA LYS A 129 14.83 -4.65 -9.33
C LYS A 129 15.91 -3.57 -9.32
N GLU A 130 15.78 -2.62 -10.25
CA GLU A 130 16.58 -1.41 -10.24
C GLU A 130 15.86 -0.33 -9.41
N ALA A 131 16.47 0.09 -8.32
CA ALA A 131 15.96 1.20 -7.53
C ALA A 131 16.00 2.50 -8.33
N LEU A 132 14.93 3.31 -8.24
CA LEU A 132 14.92 4.68 -8.74
C LEU A 132 15.70 5.60 -7.82
N ILE A 133 15.45 5.45 -6.56
CA ILE A 133 16.09 6.12 -5.43
C ILE A 133 16.34 5.02 -4.42
N ASP A 134 17.49 5.03 -3.76
CA ASP A 134 17.77 4.03 -2.74
C ASP A 134 16.81 4.19 -1.54
N SER A 135 16.55 3.07 -0.85
CA SER A 135 15.57 3.02 0.23
C SER A 135 15.89 3.98 1.37
N GLU A 136 17.18 4.17 1.70
CA GLU A 136 17.64 5.07 2.75
C GLU A 136 17.27 6.52 2.42
N THR A 137 17.51 6.96 1.19
CA THR A 137 17.10 8.29 0.71
C THR A 137 15.59 8.48 0.72
N VAL A 138 14.81 7.44 0.40
CA VAL A 138 13.33 7.51 0.47
C VAL A 138 12.88 7.71 1.91
N ASP A 139 13.43 6.94 2.86
CA ASP A 139 13.10 7.07 4.28
C ASP A 139 13.48 8.46 4.83
N GLU A 140 14.63 9.00 4.44
CA GLU A 140 15.04 10.37 4.79
C GLU A 140 14.05 11.42 4.24
N LEU A 141 13.58 11.26 3.01
CA LEU A 141 12.59 12.15 2.41
C LEU A 141 11.23 12.08 3.12
N GLU A 142 10.79 10.89 3.54
CA GLU A 142 9.57 10.71 4.32
C GLU A 142 9.69 11.41 5.69
N VAL A 143 10.82 11.28 6.36
CA VAL A 143 11.10 11.96 7.65
C VAL A 143 11.11 13.48 7.47
N LEU A 144 11.80 13.99 6.44
CA LEU A 144 11.87 15.43 6.15
C LEU A 144 10.49 16.01 5.81
N ALA A 145 9.68 15.28 5.06
CA ALA A 145 8.31 15.68 4.73
C ALA A 145 7.46 15.83 6.00
N GLN A 146 7.54 14.85 6.91
CA GLN A 146 6.83 14.90 8.19
C GLN A 146 7.31 16.08 9.06
N GLN A 147 8.62 16.30 9.16
CA GLN A 147 9.19 17.40 9.96
C GLN A 147 8.78 18.80 9.47
N ASN A 148 8.50 18.93 8.18
CA ASN A 148 8.13 20.19 7.54
C ASN A 148 6.63 20.31 7.25
N ASP A 149 5.80 19.39 7.75
CA ASP A 149 4.35 19.35 7.53
C ASP A 149 3.96 19.31 6.04
N VAL A 150 4.83 18.68 5.23
CA VAL A 150 4.59 18.45 3.80
C VAL A 150 3.92 17.08 3.61
N PRO A 151 2.81 16.99 2.88
CA PRO A 151 2.19 15.71 2.58
C PRO A 151 3.18 14.78 1.84
N GLU A 152 3.44 13.60 2.39
CA GLU A 152 4.30 12.57 1.79
C GLU A 152 3.89 12.22 0.35
N GLU A 153 2.57 12.14 0.11
CA GLU A 153 2.00 11.94 -1.22
C GLU A 153 2.45 13.01 -2.23
N LEU A 154 2.55 14.27 -1.81
CA LEU A 154 3.00 15.35 -2.68
C LEU A 154 4.46 15.17 -3.10
N VAL A 155 5.33 14.83 -2.14
CA VAL A 155 6.76 14.59 -2.41
C VAL A 155 6.92 13.42 -3.38
N ARG A 156 6.22 12.32 -3.12
CA ARG A 156 6.25 11.12 -3.98
C ARG A 156 5.77 11.42 -5.39
N ASN A 157 4.61 12.06 -5.54
CA ASN A 157 4.06 12.40 -6.84
C ASN A 157 4.95 13.34 -7.63
N LEU A 158 5.59 14.29 -6.96
CA LEU A 158 6.56 15.20 -7.58
C LEU A 158 7.76 14.43 -8.12
N LEU A 159 8.36 13.56 -7.33
CA LEU A 159 9.53 12.78 -7.75
C LEU A 159 9.20 11.79 -8.86
N LEU A 160 8.05 11.10 -8.80
CA LEU A 160 7.57 10.24 -9.87
C LEU A 160 7.34 11.03 -11.17
N SER A 161 6.76 12.23 -11.09
CA SER A 161 6.56 13.11 -12.26
C SER A 161 7.89 13.53 -12.87
N VAL A 162 8.87 13.93 -12.07
CA VAL A 162 10.22 14.28 -12.53
C VAL A 162 10.89 13.09 -13.20
N TYR A 163 10.80 11.91 -12.59
CA TYR A 163 11.40 10.70 -13.14
C TYR A 163 10.76 10.27 -14.46
N GLN A 164 9.44 10.24 -14.53
CA GLN A 164 8.73 9.91 -15.78
C GLN A 164 9.04 10.86 -16.92
N ASN A 165 9.36 12.11 -16.59
CA ASN A 165 9.65 13.17 -17.57
C ASN A 165 11.15 13.47 -17.73
N LYS A 166 12.06 12.73 -17.09
CA LYS A 166 13.51 12.98 -17.15
C LYS A 166 14.11 13.00 -18.57
N ASN A 167 13.47 12.29 -19.50
CA ASN A 167 13.90 12.21 -20.89
C ASN A 167 13.34 13.34 -21.78
N TYR A 168 12.45 14.19 -21.24
CA TYR A 168 11.92 15.33 -21.96
C TYR A 168 12.77 16.55 -21.68
N SER A 169 13.51 17.02 -22.70
CA SER A 169 14.33 18.26 -22.64
C SER A 169 13.49 19.54 -22.53
N ASN A 170 12.17 19.42 -22.47
CA ASN A 170 11.27 20.56 -22.49
C ASN A 170 10.75 20.89 -21.08
N GLN A 171 11.33 21.95 -20.49
CA GLN A 171 10.92 22.47 -19.16
C GLN A 171 9.42 22.80 -19.06
N LYS A 172 8.75 23.06 -20.18
CA LYS A 172 7.32 23.34 -20.22
C LYS A 172 6.50 22.10 -19.84
N ILE A 173 6.87 20.91 -20.31
CA ILE A 173 6.17 19.65 -20.00
C ILE A 173 6.32 19.31 -18.53
N LEU A 174 7.48 19.56 -17.92
CA LEU A 174 7.70 19.37 -16.49
C LEU A 174 6.80 20.32 -15.67
N ARG A 175 6.72 21.60 -16.06
CA ARG A 175 5.86 22.57 -15.38
C ARG A 175 4.39 22.21 -15.51
N ASP A 176 3.91 21.86 -16.70
CA ASP A 176 2.51 21.45 -16.95
C ASP A 176 2.16 20.12 -16.22
N GLY A 177 3.15 19.27 -15.97
CA GLY A 177 3.00 18.07 -15.15
C GLY A 177 2.87 18.37 -13.65
N MET A 178 3.66 19.33 -13.14
CA MET A 178 3.62 19.78 -11.75
C MET A 178 2.34 20.55 -11.40
N ASP A 179 1.79 21.33 -12.34
CA ASP A 179 0.55 22.10 -12.16
C ASP A 179 -0.71 21.20 -12.07
N ARG A 180 -0.60 19.91 -12.37
CA ARG A 180 -1.70 18.91 -12.28
C ARG A 180 -1.70 18.10 -10.99
N LEU A 181 -0.68 18.25 -10.16
CA LEU A 181 -0.55 17.59 -8.84
C LEU A 181 -1.23 18.41 -7.75
#